data_81d98302d2f80f9fa92a03723d0a16d8
#
_entry.id   81d98302d2f80f9fa92a03723d0a16d8
#
_cell.length_a   1.000
_cell.length_b   1.000
_cell.length_c   1.000
_cell.angle_alpha   90.00
_cell.angle_beta   90.00
_cell.angle_gamma   90.00
#
_symmetry.space_group_name_H-M   'P 1'
#
loop_
_entity.id
_entity.type
_entity.pdbx_description
1 polymer ?
#
loop_
_entity_poly.entity_id
_entity_poly.type
_entity_poly.pdbx_seq_one_letter_code
_entity_poly.pdbx_strand_id
1 'polypeptide(L)'
;MRSKAPLAMLEQLVMLLVFALAAALCLQAFVLSDQNSKQNSRRDAAVVEVQRVAETVKHCAGDPEQIAQLLEGSWDGETLTVPCAGGTVTVTPDESGHALLGMAQVRMTDDRGEELFSVPVSWQTGENQ
;
A
#
# COMPACT_ATOMS: atom_id res chain seq x y z
N MET A 1 35.96 -54.69 -11.82
CA MET A 1 34.65 -54.36 -11.37
C MET A 1 34.57 -53.31 -10.31
N ARG A 2 35.62 -52.58 -10.14
CA ARG A 2 35.66 -51.63 -9.07
C ARG A 2 34.98 -50.30 -9.37
N SER A 3 34.69 -50.04 -10.62
CA SER A 3 34.33 -48.69 -11.02
C SER A 3 32.86 -48.37 -10.95
N LYS A 4 32.00 -49.37 -10.75
CA LYS A 4 30.55 -49.11 -10.77
C LYS A 4 29.98 -48.64 -9.44
N ALA A 5 30.53 -49.08 -8.32
CA ALA A 5 30.03 -48.70 -7.02
C ALA A 5 30.26 -47.20 -6.72
N PRO A 6 31.47 -46.64 -6.94
CA PRO A 6 31.64 -45.20 -6.75
C PRO A 6 30.83 -44.35 -7.72
N LEU A 7 30.63 -44.83 -8.94
CA LEU A 7 29.78 -44.11 -9.91
C LEU A 7 28.33 -44.07 -9.49
N ALA A 8 27.81 -45.19 -8.96
CA ALA A 8 26.43 -45.20 -8.47
C ALA A 8 26.25 -44.30 -7.28
N MET A 9 27.22 -44.25 -6.37
CA MET A 9 27.19 -43.36 -5.22
C MET A 9 27.25 -41.90 -5.66
N LEU A 10 28.10 -41.59 -6.64
CA LEU A 10 28.20 -40.25 -7.17
C LEU A 10 26.90 -39.84 -7.85
N GLU A 11 26.29 -40.74 -8.58
CA GLU A 11 24.99 -40.49 -9.22
C GLU A 11 23.91 -40.14 -8.19
N GLN A 12 23.84 -40.91 -7.11
CA GLN A 12 22.88 -40.64 -6.05
C GLN A 12 23.16 -39.30 -5.37
N LEU A 13 24.42 -38.96 -5.15
CA LEU A 13 24.79 -37.70 -4.58
C LEU A 13 24.35 -36.53 -5.47
N VAL A 14 24.56 -36.65 -6.78
CA VAL A 14 24.14 -35.64 -7.73
C VAL A 14 22.62 -35.49 -7.74
N MET A 15 21.89 -36.60 -7.68
CA MET A 15 20.43 -36.58 -7.64
C MET A 15 19.93 -35.91 -6.37
N LEU A 16 20.54 -36.21 -5.23
CA LEU A 16 20.18 -35.53 -3.96
C LEU A 16 20.47 -34.03 -4.02
N LEU A 17 21.59 -33.67 -4.62
CA LEU A 17 21.95 -32.25 -4.77
C LEU A 17 20.95 -31.53 -5.65
N VAL A 18 20.57 -32.11 -6.78
CA VAL A 18 19.59 -31.52 -7.68
C VAL A 18 18.22 -31.38 -6.98
N PHE A 19 17.82 -32.42 -6.24
CA PHE A 19 16.57 -32.38 -5.49
C PHE A 19 16.60 -31.28 -4.43
N ALA A 20 17.72 -31.14 -3.72
CA ALA A 20 17.85 -30.10 -2.70
C ALA A 20 17.77 -28.69 -3.31
N LEU A 21 18.43 -28.51 -4.48
CA LEU A 21 18.37 -27.24 -5.18
C LEU A 21 16.94 -26.92 -5.66
N ALA A 22 16.26 -27.93 -6.20
CA ALA A 22 14.87 -27.74 -6.64
C ALA A 22 13.96 -27.39 -5.47
N ALA A 23 14.13 -28.05 -4.32
CA ALA A 23 13.34 -27.75 -3.12
C ALA A 23 13.61 -26.32 -2.63
N ALA A 24 14.88 -25.90 -2.65
CA ALA A 24 15.24 -24.55 -2.23
C ALA A 24 14.60 -23.49 -3.13
N LEU A 25 14.63 -23.73 -4.44
CA LEU A 25 14.00 -22.81 -5.38
C LEU A 25 12.49 -22.74 -5.19
N CYS A 26 11.85 -23.88 -4.93
CA CYS A 26 10.41 -23.89 -4.64
C CYS A 26 10.07 -23.12 -3.38
N LEU A 27 10.89 -23.27 -2.34
CA LEU A 27 10.69 -22.51 -1.11
C LEU A 27 10.86 -21.01 -1.33
N GLN A 28 11.86 -20.61 -2.10
CA GLN A 28 12.07 -19.21 -2.42
C GLN A 28 10.88 -18.63 -3.19
N ALA A 29 10.39 -19.39 -4.17
CA ALA A 29 9.22 -18.95 -4.94
C ALA A 29 7.99 -18.81 -4.05
N PHE A 30 7.80 -19.75 -3.12
CA PHE A 30 6.68 -19.70 -2.18
C PHE A 30 6.78 -18.47 -1.28
N VAL A 31 7.96 -18.19 -0.73
CA VAL A 31 8.17 -17.03 0.14
C VAL A 31 7.93 -15.74 -0.63
N LEU A 32 8.43 -15.64 -1.86
CA LEU A 32 8.20 -14.46 -2.69
C LEU A 32 6.71 -14.27 -2.97
N SER A 33 6.01 -15.34 -3.29
CA SER A 33 4.57 -15.28 -3.54
C SER A 33 3.82 -14.84 -2.29
N ASP A 34 4.20 -15.35 -1.11
CA ASP A 34 3.58 -14.96 0.14
C ASP A 34 3.83 -13.47 0.45
N GLN A 35 5.06 -13.00 0.24
CA GLN A 35 5.39 -11.59 0.43
C GLN A 35 4.62 -10.69 -0.52
N ASN A 36 4.53 -11.07 -1.79
CA ASN A 36 3.77 -10.31 -2.76
C ASN A 36 2.30 -10.26 -2.40
N SER A 37 1.75 -11.37 -1.92
CA SER A 37 0.35 -11.43 -1.51
C SER A 37 0.10 -10.52 -0.32
N LYS A 38 1.01 -10.48 0.66
CA LYS A 38 0.89 -9.59 1.81
C LYS A 38 0.98 -8.13 1.41
N GLN A 39 1.91 -7.80 0.50
CA GLN A 39 2.03 -6.43 0.00
C GLN A 39 0.78 -6.01 -0.76
N ASN A 40 0.24 -6.91 -1.59
CA ASN A 40 -0.99 -6.62 -2.32
C ASN A 40 -2.17 -6.42 -1.37
N SER A 41 -2.26 -7.22 -0.31
CA SER A 41 -3.31 -7.08 0.69
C SER A 41 -3.21 -5.74 1.42
N ARG A 42 -1.99 -5.33 1.76
CA ARG A 42 -1.77 -4.02 2.39
C ARG A 42 -2.15 -2.88 1.47
N ARG A 43 -1.79 -3.01 0.20
CA ARG A 43 -2.10 -2.01 -0.80
C ARG A 43 -3.61 -1.92 -1.03
N ASP A 44 -4.29 -3.07 -1.09
CA ASP A 44 -5.73 -3.11 -1.25
C ASP A 44 -6.43 -2.46 -0.06
N ALA A 45 -5.98 -2.74 1.15
CA ALA A 45 -6.52 -2.09 2.34
C ALA A 45 -6.26 -0.59 2.32
N ALA A 46 -5.08 -0.18 1.85
CA ALA A 46 -4.73 1.23 1.72
C ALA A 46 -5.64 1.92 0.71
N VAL A 47 -5.93 1.27 -0.40
CA VAL A 47 -6.84 1.83 -1.42
C VAL A 47 -8.22 2.08 -0.83
N VAL A 48 -8.75 1.13 -0.06
CA VAL A 48 -10.06 1.27 0.57
C VAL A 48 -10.07 2.46 1.54
N GLU A 49 -9.03 2.58 2.37
CA GLU A 49 -8.95 3.68 3.33
C GLU A 49 -8.79 5.03 2.63
N VAL A 50 -7.96 5.09 1.60
CA VAL A 50 -7.76 6.32 0.83
C VAL A 50 -9.07 6.71 0.12
N GLN A 51 -9.79 5.75 -0.43
CA GLN A 51 -11.08 6.01 -1.07
C GLN A 51 -12.09 6.53 -0.07
N ARG A 52 -12.15 5.96 1.12
CA ARG A 52 -13.05 6.42 2.17
C ARG A 52 -12.76 7.87 2.54
N VAL A 53 -11.50 8.20 2.73
CA VAL A 53 -11.09 9.56 3.05
C VAL A 53 -11.40 10.50 1.88
N ALA A 54 -11.11 10.08 0.65
CA ALA A 54 -11.38 10.88 -0.54
C ALA A 54 -12.87 11.19 -0.69
N GLU A 55 -13.72 10.19 -0.47
CA GLU A 55 -15.18 10.40 -0.53
C GLU A 55 -15.63 11.39 0.55
N THR A 56 -15.08 11.30 1.76
CA THR A 56 -15.39 12.23 2.83
C THR A 56 -14.94 13.64 2.48
N VAL A 57 -13.75 13.79 1.88
CA VAL A 57 -13.25 15.09 1.45
C VAL A 57 -14.21 15.72 0.42
N LYS A 58 -14.66 14.94 -0.53
CA LYS A 58 -15.59 15.40 -1.53
C LYS A 58 -16.93 15.79 -0.89
N HIS A 59 -17.42 14.97 0.02
CA HIS A 59 -18.70 15.21 0.68
C HIS A 59 -18.68 16.51 1.50
N CYS A 60 -17.56 16.78 2.14
CA CYS A 60 -17.39 17.98 2.96
C CYS A 60 -16.89 19.20 2.16
N ALA A 61 -16.76 19.05 0.86
CA ALA A 61 -16.25 20.12 -0.02
C ALA A 61 -14.92 20.68 0.46
N GLY A 62 -14.07 19.82 1.00
CA GLY A 62 -12.73 20.20 1.42
C GLY A 62 -12.62 20.90 2.76
N ASP A 63 -13.71 20.97 3.53
CA ASP A 63 -13.66 21.61 4.85
C ASP A 63 -12.85 20.73 5.81
N PRO A 64 -11.64 21.15 6.23
CA PRO A 64 -10.79 20.27 7.02
C PRO A 64 -11.34 20.00 8.42
N GLU A 65 -12.07 20.93 8.99
CA GLU A 65 -12.62 20.73 10.34
C GLU A 65 -13.71 19.68 10.34
N GLN A 66 -14.60 19.70 9.34
CA GLN A 66 -15.64 18.69 9.22
C GLN A 66 -15.06 17.33 8.92
N ILE A 67 -14.06 17.29 8.04
CA ILE A 67 -13.40 16.03 7.71
C ILE A 67 -12.73 15.45 8.94
N ALA A 68 -12.05 16.28 9.72
CA ALA A 68 -11.39 15.82 10.93
C ALA A 68 -12.39 15.27 11.95
N GLN A 69 -13.54 15.90 12.07
CA GLN A 69 -14.58 15.39 12.99
C GLN A 69 -15.15 14.06 12.52
N LEU A 70 -15.44 13.93 11.23
CA LEU A 70 -16.04 12.71 10.70
C LEU A 70 -15.10 11.53 10.70
N LEU A 71 -13.81 11.77 10.49
CA LEU A 71 -12.82 10.72 10.38
C LEU A 71 -11.98 10.54 11.65
N GLU A 72 -12.30 11.30 12.68
CA GLU A 72 -11.53 11.31 13.93
C GLU A 72 -10.06 11.62 13.68
N GLY A 73 -9.80 12.52 12.74
CA GLY A 73 -8.45 12.95 12.40
C GLY A 73 -8.07 14.24 13.10
N SER A 74 -6.91 14.75 12.75
CA SER A 74 -6.42 16.02 13.29
C SER A 74 -6.01 16.95 12.15
N TRP A 75 -6.30 18.24 12.33
CA TRP A 75 -5.96 19.27 11.35
C TRP A 75 -5.00 20.25 12.01
N ASP A 76 -3.84 20.44 11.41
CA ASP A 76 -2.81 21.30 11.97
C ASP A 76 -2.72 22.68 11.31
N GLY A 77 -3.61 22.97 10.38
CA GLY A 77 -3.57 24.21 9.60
C GLY A 77 -3.04 24.03 8.19
N GLU A 78 -2.32 22.96 7.93
CA GLU A 78 -1.77 22.67 6.61
C GLU A 78 -2.14 21.29 6.11
N THR A 79 -2.15 20.33 7.00
CA THR A 79 -2.33 18.93 6.62
C THR A 79 -3.31 18.26 7.57
N LEU A 80 -4.22 17.50 7.01
CA LEU A 80 -5.14 16.68 7.78
C LEU A 80 -4.55 15.28 7.90
N THR A 81 -4.50 14.75 9.12
CA THR A 81 -3.95 13.44 9.41
C THR A 81 -5.04 12.56 10.00
N VAL A 82 -5.28 11.40 9.40
CA VAL A 82 -6.29 10.45 9.85
C VAL A 82 -5.60 9.13 10.17
N PRO A 83 -5.63 8.68 11.44
CA PRO A 83 -5.05 7.37 11.76
C PRO A 83 -5.94 6.25 11.25
N CYS A 84 -5.32 5.23 10.70
CA CYS A 84 -6.02 4.08 10.14
C CYS A 84 -5.35 2.80 10.57
N ALA A 85 -6.05 1.69 10.44
CA ALA A 85 -5.45 0.38 10.64
C ALA A 85 -4.36 0.17 9.59
N GLY A 86 -3.13 -0.01 10.02
CA GLY A 86 -2.01 -0.24 9.11
C GLY A 86 -1.25 1.00 8.68
N GLY A 87 -1.63 2.19 9.15
CA GLY A 87 -0.89 3.38 8.78
C GLY A 87 -1.66 4.66 9.03
N THR A 88 -1.29 5.69 8.30
CA THR A 88 -1.87 7.01 8.45
C THR A 88 -2.22 7.57 7.08
N VAL A 89 -3.41 8.14 6.96
CA VAL A 89 -3.83 8.84 5.75
C VAL A 89 -3.61 10.33 5.96
N THR A 90 -2.94 10.97 5.03
CA THR A 90 -2.64 12.39 5.06
C THR A 90 -3.33 13.08 3.90
N VAL A 91 -4.04 14.16 4.17
CA VAL A 91 -4.69 14.98 3.14
C VAL A 91 -4.00 16.32 3.11
N THR A 92 -3.38 16.65 1.99
CA THR A 92 -2.67 17.90 1.79
C THR A 92 -3.42 18.71 0.74
N PRO A 93 -3.96 19.89 1.08
CA PRO A 93 -4.62 20.73 0.10
C PRO A 93 -3.65 21.19 -0.99
N ASP A 94 -4.14 21.26 -2.20
CA ASP A 94 -3.34 21.73 -3.33
C ASP A 94 -3.93 23.05 -3.81
N GLU A 95 -3.15 24.09 -3.71
CA GLU A 95 -3.59 25.42 -4.08
C GLU A 95 -3.46 25.71 -5.57
N SER A 96 -2.92 24.77 -6.32
CA SER A 96 -2.70 24.97 -7.76
C SER A 96 -3.96 24.81 -8.60
N GLY A 97 -5.08 24.50 -7.96
CA GLY A 97 -6.32 24.30 -8.68
C GLY A 97 -6.97 25.59 -9.17
N HIS A 98 -7.99 25.41 -9.99
CA HIS A 98 -8.77 26.53 -10.48
C HIS A 98 -9.67 27.10 -9.38
N ALA A 99 -10.12 28.33 -9.58
CA ALA A 99 -10.99 29.01 -8.60
C ALA A 99 -12.30 28.26 -8.34
N LEU A 100 -12.74 27.45 -9.30
CA LEU A 100 -13.98 26.68 -9.18
C LEU A 100 -13.76 25.24 -8.73
N LEU A 101 -12.49 24.83 -8.59
CA LEU A 101 -12.16 23.47 -8.20
C LEU A 101 -11.21 23.46 -7.03
N GLY A 102 -11.64 22.87 -5.95
CA GLY A 102 -10.74 22.55 -4.86
C GLY A 102 -10.02 21.25 -5.16
N MET A 103 -8.77 21.16 -4.78
CA MET A 103 -7.96 19.97 -5.00
C MET A 103 -7.19 19.64 -3.74
N ALA A 104 -6.96 18.36 -3.54
CA ALA A 104 -6.15 17.87 -2.44
C ALA A 104 -5.49 16.56 -2.85
N GLN A 105 -4.36 16.29 -2.24
CA GLN A 105 -3.66 15.03 -2.43
C GLN A 105 -3.91 14.17 -1.19
N VAL A 106 -4.47 13.00 -1.39
CA VAL A 106 -4.71 12.03 -0.32
C VAL A 106 -3.65 10.95 -0.44
N ARG A 107 -2.92 10.72 0.64
CA ARG A 107 -1.79 9.79 0.64
C ARG A 107 -1.87 8.93 1.88
N MET A 108 -1.64 7.64 1.72
CA MET A 108 -1.52 6.74 2.86
C MET A 108 -0.09 6.27 3.00
N THR A 109 0.43 6.36 4.21
CA THR A 109 1.77 5.86 4.55
C THR A 109 1.63 4.80 5.64
N ASP A 110 2.56 3.85 5.64
CA ASP A 110 2.58 2.82 6.67
C ASP A 110 3.29 3.34 7.93
N ASP A 111 3.44 2.47 8.92
CA ASP A 111 4.08 2.83 10.18
C ASP A 111 5.54 3.22 10.02
N ARG A 112 6.16 2.85 8.91
CA ARG A 112 7.55 3.17 8.61
C ARG A 112 7.70 4.44 7.78
N GLY A 113 6.58 5.08 7.42
CA GLY A 113 6.60 6.26 6.58
C GLY A 113 6.66 5.99 5.09
N GLU A 114 6.53 4.73 4.69
CA GLU A 114 6.54 4.37 3.28
C GLU A 114 5.16 4.60 2.67
N GLU A 115 5.12 5.24 1.52
CA GLU A 115 3.86 5.52 0.84
C GLU A 115 3.29 4.24 0.24
N LEU A 116 2.05 3.92 0.62
CA LEU A 116 1.36 2.75 0.10
C LEU A 116 0.49 3.09 -1.10
N PHE A 117 -0.15 4.25 -1.07
CA PHE A 117 -1.06 4.65 -2.15
C PHE A 117 -1.36 6.14 -2.02
N SER A 118 -1.49 6.83 -3.15
CA SER A 118 -1.90 8.23 -3.14
C SER A 118 -2.80 8.50 -4.35
N VAL A 119 -3.71 9.46 -4.17
CA VAL A 119 -4.64 9.82 -5.23
C VAL A 119 -4.98 11.30 -5.10
N PRO A 120 -5.08 12.03 -6.21
CA PRO A 120 -5.61 13.39 -6.18
C PRO A 120 -7.13 13.36 -6.07
N VAL A 121 -7.67 14.31 -5.34
CA VAL A 121 -9.11 14.47 -5.18
C VAL A 121 -9.48 15.89 -5.56
N SER A 122 -10.57 16.05 -6.28
CA SER A 122 -11.06 17.37 -6.63
C SER A 122 -12.56 17.46 -6.36
N TRP A 123 -13.01 18.67 -6.04
CA TRP A 123 -14.43 18.93 -5.79
C TRP A 123 -14.75 20.34 -6.30
N GLN A 124 -16.02 20.57 -6.57
CA GLN A 124 -16.44 21.89 -6.99
C GLN A 124 -16.54 22.83 -5.79
N THR A 125 -15.94 24.00 -5.91
CA THR A 125 -16.03 25.00 -4.87
C THR A 125 -17.00 26.10 -5.33
N GLY A 126 -17.89 26.41 -4.48
CA GLY A 126 -18.54 27.69 -4.60
C GLY A 126 -19.74 27.82 -5.35
N GLU A 127 -20.39 26.85 -5.65
CA GLU A 127 -21.47 27.16 -6.33
C GLU A 127 -22.70 26.71 -5.88
N ASN A 128 -22.95 26.87 -4.68
CA ASN A 128 -24.20 26.57 -4.30
C ASN A 128 -24.85 27.60 -3.68
N GLN A 129 -25.60 28.14 -4.38
CA GLN A 129 -26.41 29.09 -3.78
C GLN A 129 -27.79 28.74 -3.82
#